data_f20d16f825a439f89f794d391a47c007
#
_entry.id   f20d16f825a439f89f794d391a47c007
#
_cell.length_a   1.000
_cell.length_b   1.000
_cell.length_c   1.000
_cell.angle_alpha   90.00
_cell.angle_beta   90.00
_cell.angle_gamma   90.00
#
_symmetry.space_group_name_H-M   'P 1'
#
loop_
_entity.id
_entity.type
_entity.pdbx_description
1 polymer ?
#
loop_
_entity_poly.entity_id
_entity_poly.type
_entity_poly.pdbx_seq_one_letter_code
_entity_poly.pdbx_strand_id
1 'polypeptide(L)'
;LNGILYAGSPKEMLKIKDAKITGNMMMLLTFSSGEKRVFDAKILKGDVFKPLENDDVFRSFEIVHGAVTWLNQNIDCAPEYMYANSYAYDDVKAVI
;
A
#
# COMPACT_ATOMS: atom_id res chain seq x y z
N LEU A 1 -11.18 -13.81 -20.94
CA LEU A 1 -10.92 -13.38 -20.88
C LEU A 1 -10.63 -13.20 -20.88
N ASN A 2 -10.77 -13.50 -20.88
CA ASN A 2 -10.44 -13.06 -20.79
C ASN A 2 -10.02 -12.64 -20.80
N GLY A 3 -10.02 -12.63 -20.78
CA GLY A 3 -9.66 -11.93 -20.76
C GLY A 3 -9.43 -11.39 -20.78
N ILE A 4 -9.54 -11.41 -20.97
CA ILE A 4 -9.43 -10.74 -20.96
C ILE A 4 -9.57 -9.98 -20.71
N LEU A 5 -10.09 -9.70 -20.59
CA LEU A 5 -10.10 -8.98 -20.32
C LEU A 5 -9.66 -8.57 -19.89
N TYR A 6 -9.27 -8.54 -19.83
CA TYR A 6 -8.73 -8.09 -19.44
C TYR A 6 -7.79 -7.60 -19.76
N ALA A 7 -8.01 -7.29 -20.66
CA ALA A 7 -7.02 -6.62 -21.16
C ALA A 7 -6.38 -5.69 -20.24
N GLY A 8 -5.98 -4.68 -20.63
CA GLY A 8 -5.28 -3.93 -19.73
C GLY A 8 -5.67 -4.49 -18.44
N SER A 9 -4.95 -5.31 -17.97
CA SER A 9 -5.38 -5.96 -16.81
C SER A 9 -5.61 -4.94 -15.70
N PRO A 10 -6.58 -5.16 -14.86
CA PRO A 10 -6.81 -4.28 -13.71
C PRO A 10 -5.58 -4.06 -12.87
N LYS A 11 -4.69 -5.03 -12.86
CA LYS A 11 -3.45 -4.91 -12.16
C LYS A 11 -2.61 -3.75 -12.59
N GLU A 12 -2.60 -3.45 -13.87
CA GLU A 12 -1.82 -2.34 -14.37
C GLU A 12 -2.36 -1.01 -13.91
N MET A 13 -3.61 -0.99 -13.50
CA MET A 13 -4.26 0.22 -13.02
C MET A 13 -4.13 0.39 -11.52
N LEU A 14 -3.72 -0.65 -10.83
CA LEU A 14 -3.54 -0.58 -9.38
C LEU A 14 -2.12 -0.19 -9.06
N LYS A 15 -1.88 1.11 -9.13
CA LYS A 15 -0.59 1.67 -8.75
C LYS A 15 -0.81 2.70 -7.67
N ILE A 16 0.12 2.76 -6.74
CA ILE A 16 0.06 3.75 -5.67
C ILE A 16 0.81 4.98 -6.16
N LYS A 17 0.13 6.12 -6.13
CA LYS A 17 0.78 7.35 -6.55
C LYS A 17 1.20 8.22 -5.37
N ASP A 18 0.64 8.00 -4.18
CA ASP A 18 1.03 8.76 -3.00
C ASP A 18 0.70 7.95 -1.75
N ALA A 19 1.43 8.21 -0.68
CA ALA A 19 1.21 7.55 0.59
C ALA A 19 1.62 8.48 1.72
N LYS A 20 0.89 8.42 2.83
CA LYS A 20 1.19 9.20 4.02
C LYS A 20 1.08 8.32 5.24
N ILE A 21 1.99 8.51 6.18
CA ILE A 21 1.90 7.81 7.46
C ILE A 21 0.91 8.56 8.33
N THR A 22 -0.13 7.86 8.80
CA THR A 22 -1.19 8.50 9.58
C THR A 22 -1.18 8.08 11.05
N GLY A 23 -0.39 7.08 11.40
CA GLY A 23 -0.32 6.61 12.77
C GLY A 23 0.65 5.47 12.87
N ASN A 24 0.60 4.75 14.00
CA ASN A 24 1.51 3.65 14.23
C ASN A 24 1.26 2.54 13.21
N MET A 25 2.18 2.41 12.25
CA MET A 25 2.10 1.44 11.15
C MET A 25 0.83 1.57 10.32
N MET A 26 0.29 2.80 10.25
CA MET A 26 -0.89 3.07 9.43
C MET A 26 -0.52 3.97 8.27
N MET A 27 -1.06 3.70 7.10
CA MET A 27 -0.76 4.48 5.90
C MET A 27 -2.04 4.85 5.17
N LEU A 28 -2.12 6.10 4.76
CA LEU A 28 -3.17 6.54 3.83
C LEU A 28 -2.59 6.46 2.43
N LEU A 29 -3.16 5.60 1.60
CA LEU A 29 -2.69 5.36 0.25
C LEU A 29 -3.60 6.05 -0.75
N THR A 30 -3.02 6.70 -1.76
CA THR A 30 -3.78 7.22 -2.89
C THR A 30 -3.36 6.40 -4.10
N PHE A 31 -4.33 5.73 -4.71
CA PHE A 31 -4.08 4.93 -5.89
C PHE A 31 -4.17 5.80 -7.15
N SER A 32 -3.66 5.28 -8.25
CA SER A 32 -3.63 6.05 -9.50
C SER A 32 -5.02 6.43 -9.99
N SER A 33 -6.03 5.70 -9.58
CA SER A 33 -7.42 6.04 -9.91
C SER A 33 -7.93 7.24 -9.12
N GLY A 34 -7.18 7.68 -8.10
CA GLY A 34 -7.64 8.72 -7.20
C GLY A 34 -8.27 8.19 -5.92
N GLU A 35 -8.53 6.89 -5.87
CA GLU A 35 -9.14 6.30 -4.68
C GLU A 35 -8.16 6.32 -3.51
N LYS A 36 -8.68 6.66 -2.33
CA LYS A 36 -7.87 6.67 -1.11
C LYS A 36 -8.29 5.54 -0.20
N ARG A 37 -7.29 4.85 0.36
CA ARG A 37 -7.55 3.72 1.25
C ARG A 37 -6.57 3.76 2.42
N VAL A 38 -7.00 3.21 3.55
CA VAL A 38 -6.19 3.16 4.76
C VAL A 38 -5.67 1.73 4.91
N PHE A 39 -4.37 1.60 5.00
CA PHE A 39 -3.71 0.31 5.11
C PHE A 39 -3.04 0.18 6.48
N ASP A 40 -3.34 -0.90 7.18
CA ASP A 40 -2.73 -1.21 8.47
C ASP A 40 -1.57 -2.16 8.21
N ALA A 41 -0.35 -1.64 8.25
CA ALA A 41 0.83 -2.42 7.93
C ALA A 41 1.14 -3.48 9.01
N LYS A 42 0.44 -3.45 10.13
CA LYS A 42 0.62 -4.47 11.17
C LYS A 42 0.22 -5.86 10.67
N ILE A 43 -0.54 -5.94 9.58
CA ILE A 43 -0.90 -7.24 9.03
C ILE A 43 0.23 -7.91 8.26
N LEU A 44 1.28 -7.15 7.92
CA LEU A 44 2.41 -7.72 7.20
C LEU A 44 3.22 -8.60 8.14
N LYS A 45 3.28 -9.88 7.82
CA LYS A 45 3.91 -10.88 8.67
C LYS A 45 5.11 -11.51 7.97
N GLY A 46 5.96 -12.13 8.77
CA GLY A 46 7.14 -12.80 8.23
C GLY A 46 8.40 -11.98 8.47
N ASP A 47 9.53 -12.68 8.42
CA ASP A 47 10.81 -12.07 8.76
C ASP A 47 11.18 -10.93 7.83
N VAL A 48 10.74 -10.99 6.58
CA VAL A 48 11.08 -9.95 5.61
C VAL A 48 10.50 -8.59 6.02
N PHE A 49 9.37 -8.60 6.73
CA PHE A 49 8.72 -7.35 7.14
C PHE A 49 9.09 -6.91 8.56
N LYS A 50 9.89 -7.69 9.25
CA LYS A 50 10.25 -7.37 10.63
C LYS A 50 10.91 -6.01 10.79
N PRO A 51 11.77 -5.56 9.87
CA PRO A 51 12.37 -4.22 10.00
C PRO A 51 11.36 -3.09 10.08
N LEU A 52 10.14 -3.31 9.61
CA LEU A 52 9.11 -2.26 9.63
C LEU A 52 8.62 -1.96 11.05
N GLU A 53 8.94 -2.80 12.02
CA GLU A 53 8.63 -2.53 13.42
C GLU A 53 9.45 -1.35 13.94
N ASN A 54 10.55 -1.02 13.28
CA ASN A 54 11.31 0.18 13.58
C ASN A 54 10.62 1.36 12.91
N ASP A 55 10.16 2.32 13.70
CA ASP A 55 9.39 3.44 13.18
C ASP A 55 10.16 4.25 12.14
N ASP A 56 11.47 4.42 12.35
CA ASP A 56 12.28 5.18 11.38
C ASP A 56 12.34 4.47 10.04
N VAL A 57 12.42 3.15 10.05
CA VAL A 57 12.42 2.37 8.81
C VAL A 57 11.06 2.49 8.13
N PHE A 58 9.99 2.33 8.89
CA PHE A 58 8.65 2.39 8.34
C PHE A 58 8.38 3.74 7.68
N ARG A 59 8.80 4.82 8.33
CA ARG A 59 8.54 6.17 7.81
C ARG A 59 9.41 6.53 6.62
N SER A 60 10.46 5.76 6.35
CA SER A 60 11.38 6.02 5.25
C SER A 60 10.98 5.28 3.98
N PHE A 61 9.69 5.05 3.79
CA PHE A 61 9.22 4.35 2.60
C PHE A 61 9.45 5.18 1.34
N GLU A 62 9.47 4.49 0.21
CA GLU A 62 9.52 5.10 -1.10
C GLU A 62 8.51 4.42 -1.99
N ILE A 63 7.98 5.16 -2.98
CA ILE A 63 7.09 4.57 -3.97
C ILE A 63 7.89 4.40 -5.24
N VAL A 64 8.05 3.14 -5.65
CA VAL A 64 8.84 2.80 -6.83
C VAL A 64 7.96 1.97 -7.75
N HIS A 65 7.78 2.46 -8.98
CA HIS A 65 6.94 1.79 -9.98
C HIS A 65 5.54 1.49 -9.46
N GLY A 66 5.01 2.39 -8.66
CA GLY A 66 3.64 2.25 -8.14
C GLY A 66 3.51 1.34 -6.94
N ALA A 67 4.59 0.92 -6.32
CA ALA A 67 4.57 0.07 -5.14
C ALA A 67 5.30 0.72 -3.99
N VAL A 68 4.80 0.54 -2.78
CA VAL A 68 5.48 1.03 -1.58
C VAL A 68 6.64 0.10 -1.26
N THR A 69 7.81 0.68 -1.05
CA THR A 69 9.02 -0.06 -0.76
C THR A 69 9.73 0.52 0.44
N TRP A 70 10.60 -0.27 1.03
CA TRP A 70 11.43 0.13 2.16
C TRP A 70 12.84 -0.40 1.98
N LEU A 71 13.80 0.23 2.65
CA LEU A 71 15.20 -0.23 2.68
C LEU A 71 15.77 -0.41 1.28
N ASN A 72 15.69 0.65 0.48
CA ASN A 72 16.21 0.65 -0.88
C ASN A 72 15.62 -0.48 -1.70
N GLN A 73 14.31 -0.68 -1.56
CA GLN A 73 13.56 -1.67 -2.33
C GLN A 73 13.84 -3.12 -1.92
N ASN A 74 14.53 -3.32 -0.80
CA ASN A 74 14.71 -4.68 -0.29
C ASN A 74 13.41 -5.26 0.26
N ILE A 75 12.48 -4.40 0.66
CA ILE A 75 11.15 -4.79 1.10
C ILE A 75 10.17 -4.09 0.21
N ASP A 76 9.22 -4.82 -0.36
CA ASP A 76 8.16 -4.20 -1.15
C ASP A 76 6.84 -4.86 -0.83
N CYS A 77 5.77 -4.15 -1.17
CA CYS A 77 4.43 -4.67 -0.98
C CYS A 77 3.64 -4.37 -2.25
N ALA A 78 3.06 -5.40 -2.83
CA ALA A 78 2.34 -5.25 -4.09
C ALA A 78 1.14 -4.33 -3.89
N PRO A 79 0.87 -3.40 -4.82
CA PRO A 79 -0.29 -2.53 -4.69
C PRO A 79 -1.59 -3.31 -4.65
N GLU A 80 -1.67 -4.45 -5.35
CA GLU A 80 -2.87 -5.29 -5.31
C GLU A 80 -3.13 -5.83 -3.92
N TYR A 81 -2.07 -6.22 -3.21
CA TYR A 81 -2.22 -6.70 -1.86
C TYR A 81 -2.70 -5.58 -0.93
N MET A 82 -2.11 -4.41 -1.07
CA MET A 82 -2.50 -3.28 -0.25
C MET A 82 -3.95 -2.87 -0.52
N TYR A 83 -4.36 -2.92 -1.78
CA TYR A 83 -5.74 -2.60 -2.13
C TYR A 83 -6.71 -3.59 -1.48
N ALA A 84 -6.43 -4.87 -1.63
CA ALA A 84 -7.32 -5.92 -1.15
C ALA A 84 -7.42 -5.97 0.37
N ASN A 85 -6.39 -5.50 1.06
CA ASN A 85 -6.30 -5.61 2.52
C ASN A 85 -6.36 -4.27 3.22
N SER A 86 -6.91 -3.27 2.56
CA SER A 86 -7.08 -1.94 3.14
C SER A 86 -8.55 -1.61 3.26
N TYR A 87 -8.84 -0.47 3.89
CA TYR A 87 -10.20 0.00 4.09
C TYR A 87 -10.41 1.28 3.30
N ALA A 88 -11.58 1.44 2.70
CA ALA A 88 -11.89 2.66 2.00
C ALA A 88 -11.79 3.84 2.96
N TYR A 89 -11.14 4.92 2.52
CA TYR A 89 -10.93 6.06 3.41
C TYR A 89 -12.24 6.62 3.94
N ASP A 90 -13.28 6.67 3.10
CA ASP A 90 -14.56 7.20 3.51
C ASP A 90 -15.21 6.37 4.62
N ASP A 91 -14.87 5.09 4.71
CA ASP A 91 -15.42 4.22 5.74
C ASP A 91 -14.76 4.41 7.09
N VAL A 92 -13.53 4.92 7.13
CA VAL A 92 -12.78 5.01 8.38
C VAL A 92 -12.49 6.44 8.82
N LYS A 93 -12.69 7.43 7.96
CA LYS A 93 -12.29 8.79 8.31
C LYS A 93 -13.06 9.34 9.51
N ALA A 94 -14.24 8.82 9.77
CA ALA A 94 -15.03 9.28 10.90
C ALA A 94 -14.46 8.82 12.23
N VAL A 95 -13.61 7.80 12.23
CA VAL A 95 -13.03 7.25 13.46
C VAL A 95 -11.55 7.59 13.61
N ILE A 96 -10.98 8.18 12.60
CA ILE A 96 -9.59 8.61 12.69
C ILE A 96 -9.50 10.13 12.68
#